data_0fe823bf09cc0e6e19c632d76c9fe558
#
_entry.id   0fe823bf09cc0e6e19c632d76c9fe558
#
_cell.length_a   1.000
_cell.length_b   1.000
_cell.length_c   1.000
_cell.angle_alpha   90.00
_cell.angle_beta   90.00
_cell.angle_gamma   90.00
#
_symmetry.space_group_name_H-M   'P 1'
#
loop_
_entity.id
_entity.type
_entity.pdbx_description
1 polymer ?
#
loop_
_entity_poly.entity_id
_entity_poly.type
_entity_poly.pdbx_seq_one_letter_code
_entity_poly.pdbx_strand_id
1 'polypeptide(L)'
;IPFYSEKAKELNKQIFETIYFASLSTSNLLSIDRLEKMKEIHQINNFDAQIFINKDPHCREYTHFEDSNKDIFQYIKPIKNELNLTDDKLGAYSSFEGSPLSKGLFQFDLWGEKASSRYDWETLRKYVIQYGVRNSLLVAPMPTASTSQILGNNECFEPYTSNIYTRRTLAGEFIVVNKHLMNDLIKENLWSEEIKNNIIENKGSVQQITNLTPHLKEK
;
A
#
# COMPACT_ATOMS: atom_id res chain seq x y z
N ILE A 1 -19.52 -6.42 10.05
CA ILE A 1 -19.17 -7.79 9.62
C ILE A 1 -18.27 -8.35 10.71
N PRO A 2 -18.53 -9.54 11.26
CA PRO A 2 -17.65 -10.18 12.23
C PRO A 2 -16.24 -10.35 11.65
N PHE A 3 -15.23 -9.96 12.42
CA PHE A 3 -13.83 -9.91 11.93
C PHE A 3 -13.32 -11.28 11.42
N TYR A 4 -13.66 -12.36 12.11
CA TYR A 4 -13.24 -13.71 11.75
C TYR A 4 -14.16 -14.41 10.76
N SER A 5 -15.21 -13.75 10.25
CA SER A 5 -16.13 -14.36 9.29
C SER A 5 -15.47 -14.58 7.92
N GLU A 6 -15.90 -15.62 7.21
CA GLU A 6 -15.43 -15.87 5.84
C GLU A 6 -15.73 -14.68 4.91
N LYS A 7 -16.84 -13.97 5.15
CA LYS A 7 -17.18 -12.75 4.43
C LYS A 7 -16.17 -11.64 4.66
N ALA A 8 -15.67 -11.46 5.89
CA ALA A 8 -14.64 -10.46 6.19
C ALA A 8 -13.30 -10.82 5.54
N LYS A 9 -12.91 -12.09 5.62
CA LYS A 9 -11.68 -12.61 4.98
C LYS A 9 -11.74 -12.42 3.45
N GLU A 10 -12.83 -12.79 2.83
CA GLU A 10 -13.00 -12.65 1.38
C GLU A 10 -12.98 -11.19 0.93
N LEU A 11 -13.67 -10.30 1.67
CA LEU A 11 -13.66 -8.86 1.39
C LEU A 11 -12.25 -8.28 1.51
N ASN A 12 -11.53 -8.64 2.57
CA ASN A 12 -10.15 -8.21 2.77
C ASN A 12 -9.23 -8.68 1.64
N LYS A 13 -9.36 -9.96 1.25
CA LYS A 13 -8.62 -10.53 0.13
C LYS A 13 -8.89 -9.75 -1.16
N GLN A 14 -10.15 -9.46 -1.48
CA GLN A 14 -10.53 -8.71 -2.67
C GLN A 14 -9.98 -7.28 -2.69
N ILE A 15 -10.00 -6.58 -1.55
CA ILE A 15 -9.46 -5.23 -1.42
C ILE A 15 -7.96 -5.24 -1.71
N PHE A 16 -7.19 -6.08 -1.01
CA PHE A 16 -5.74 -6.12 -1.17
C PHE A 16 -5.28 -6.68 -2.51
N GLU A 17 -6.01 -7.64 -3.07
CA GLU A 17 -5.76 -8.12 -4.43
C GLU A 17 -5.92 -7.00 -5.46
N THR A 18 -6.98 -6.17 -5.32
CA THR A 18 -7.21 -5.01 -6.21
C THR A 18 -6.08 -3.99 -6.09
N ILE A 19 -5.69 -3.64 -4.87
CA ILE A 19 -4.60 -2.69 -4.61
C ILE A 19 -3.29 -3.22 -5.19
N TYR A 20 -2.99 -4.50 -4.99
CA TYR A 20 -1.75 -5.10 -5.47
C TYR A 20 -1.71 -5.17 -6.99
N PHE A 21 -2.79 -5.61 -7.65
CA PHE A 21 -2.88 -5.64 -9.11
C PHE A 21 -2.70 -4.25 -9.72
N ALA A 22 -3.41 -3.25 -9.20
CA ALA A 22 -3.32 -1.88 -9.69
C ALA A 22 -1.92 -1.29 -9.51
N SER A 23 -1.32 -1.48 -8.33
CA SER A 23 0.04 -0.98 -8.03
C SER A 23 1.09 -1.63 -8.93
N LEU A 24 1.02 -2.95 -9.09
CA LEU A 24 1.99 -3.70 -9.90
C LEU A 24 1.85 -3.35 -11.39
N SER A 25 0.61 -3.29 -11.90
CA SER A 25 0.34 -2.89 -13.28
C SER A 25 0.84 -1.48 -13.58
N THR A 26 0.56 -0.53 -12.70
CA THR A 26 1.02 0.85 -12.87
C THR A 26 2.54 0.94 -12.82
N SER A 27 3.19 0.23 -11.88
CA SER A 27 4.64 0.21 -11.78
C SER A 27 5.32 -0.43 -13.00
N ASN A 28 4.67 -1.42 -13.62
CA ASN A 28 5.13 -2.00 -14.89
C ASN A 28 4.98 -0.99 -16.04
N LEU A 29 3.84 -0.31 -16.16
CA LEU A 29 3.65 0.74 -17.16
C LEU A 29 4.66 1.88 -17.03
N LEU A 30 4.98 2.31 -15.81
CA LEU A 30 6.02 3.30 -15.56
C LEU A 30 7.41 2.82 -15.97
N SER A 31 7.70 1.52 -15.85
CA SER A 31 8.94 0.94 -16.33
C SER A 31 9.03 1.00 -17.86
N ILE A 32 7.95 0.67 -18.55
CA ILE A 32 7.86 0.73 -20.02
C ILE A 32 8.00 2.18 -20.50
N ASP A 33 7.25 3.11 -19.95
CA ASP A 33 7.32 4.54 -20.30
C ASP A 33 8.74 5.12 -20.10
N ARG A 34 9.40 4.74 -19.02
CA ARG A 34 10.79 5.12 -18.79
C ARG A 34 11.73 4.56 -19.84
N LEU A 35 11.58 3.29 -20.21
CA LEU A 35 12.39 2.66 -21.25
C LEU A 35 12.21 3.36 -22.60
N GLU A 36 10.97 3.69 -22.98
CA GLU A 36 10.69 4.40 -24.23
C GLU A 36 11.36 5.78 -24.24
N LYS A 37 11.23 6.53 -23.15
CA LYS A 37 11.90 7.84 -23.00
C LYS A 37 13.43 7.74 -23.06
N MET A 38 14.01 6.69 -22.50
CA MET A 38 15.47 6.45 -22.60
C MET A 38 15.87 6.17 -24.05
N LYS A 39 15.09 5.37 -24.79
CA LYS A 39 15.31 5.09 -26.22
C LYS A 39 15.19 6.37 -27.07
N GLU A 40 14.19 7.21 -26.83
CA GLU A 40 14.03 8.51 -27.50
C GLU A 40 15.23 9.44 -27.27
N ILE A 41 15.68 9.57 -26.02
CA ILE A 41 16.84 10.42 -25.68
C ILE A 41 18.12 9.92 -26.37
N HIS A 42 18.29 8.60 -26.46
CA HIS A 42 19.46 8.01 -27.11
C HIS A 42 19.46 8.20 -28.63
N GLN A 43 18.30 8.26 -29.28
CA GLN A 43 18.16 8.53 -30.72
C GLN A 43 18.49 9.99 -31.09
N ILE A 44 18.49 10.91 -30.13
CA ILE A 44 18.91 12.29 -30.34
C ILE A 44 20.42 12.30 -30.46
N ASN A 45 20.97 12.45 -31.68
CA ASN A 45 22.38 12.36 -32.05
C ASN A 45 23.32 13.34 -31.34
N ASN A 46 22.82 14.30 -30.59
CA ASN A 46 23.56 15.20 -29.70
C ASN A 46 23.00 15.03 -28.28
N PHE A 47 23.39 13.94 -27.61
CA PHE A 47 23.09 13.79 -26.18
C PHE A 47 23.90 14.86 -25.43
N ASP A 48 23.25 15.98 -25.18
CA ASP A 48 23.70 16.99 -24.24
C ASP A 48 23.17 16.63 -22.87
N ALA A 49 24.08 16.38 -21.91
CA ALA A 49 23.70 16.13 -20.53
C ALA A 49 22.83 17.27 -19.94
N GLN A 50 22.99 18.47 -20.43
CA GLN A 50 22.16 19.65 -20.10
C GLN A 50 20.70 19.48 -20.52
N ILE A 51 20.43 18.82 -21.66
CA ILE A 51 19.06 18.54 -22.09
C ILE A 51 18.39 17.51 -21.17
N PHE A 52 19.14 16.52 -20.69
CA PHE A 52 18.64 15.53 -19.74
C PHE A 52 18.29 16.17 -18.39
N ILE A 53 19.18 16.98 -17.84
CA ILE A 53 18.99 17.72 -16.58
C ILE A 53 17.81 18.69 -16.68
N ASN A 54 17.64 19.36 -17.82
CA ASN A 54 16.56 20.31 -18.03
C ASN A 54 15.18 19.65 -18.22
N LYS A 55 15.11 18.38 -18.63
CA LYS A 55 13.83 17.65 -18.81
C LYS A 55 13.37 16.94 -17.56
N ASP A 56 14.25 16.65 -16.59
CA ASP A 56 13.88 16.06 -15.31
C ASP A 56 13.66 17.17 -14.26
N PRO A 57 12.41 17.41 -13.80
CA PRO A 57 12.12 18.43 -12.79
C PRO A 57 12.86 18.22 -11.47
N HIS A 58 13.21 16.97 -11.13
CA HIS A 58 13.93 16.63 -9.91
C HIS A 58 15.44 16.90 -10.01
N CYS A 59 16.01 16.95 -11.22
CA CYS A 59 17.41 17.34 -11.41
C CYS A 59 17.67 18.83 -11.23
N ARG A 60 16.62 19.68 -11.23
CA ARG A 60 16.77 21.14 -11.03
C ARG A 60 17.21 21.52 -9.64
N GLU A 61 16.96 20.71 -8.63
CA GLU A 61 17.39 20.98 -7.25
C GLU A 61 18.92 20.84 -7.06
N TYR A 62 19.62 20.18 -7.97
CA TYR A 62 21.07 20.01 -7.94
C TYR A 62 21.85 21.08 -8.69
N THR A 63 21.19 22.06 -9.33
CA THR A 63 21.86 23.12 -10.12
C THR A 63 22.44 24.24 -9.28
N HIS A 64 22.32 24.21 -7.94
CA HIS A 64 22.97 25.19 -7.05
C HIS A 64 24.43 24.84 -6.67
N PHE A 65 25.01 23.80 -7.24
CA PHE A 65 26.43 23.48 -7.10
C PHE A 65 27.22 24.00 -8.31
N GLU A 66 27.44 25.32 -8.37
CA GLU A 66 28.17 25.94 -9.48
C GLU A 66 29.66 25.53 -9.57
N ASP A 67 30.26 24.94 -8.53
CA ASP A 67 31.69 24.60 -8.52
C ASP A 67 32.01 23.09 -8.51
N SER A 68 31.03 22.20 -8.44
CA SER A 68 31.26 20.74 -8.42
C SER A 68 30.90 20.02 -9.73
N ASN A 69 30.55 20.77 -10.77
CA ASN A 69 30.00 20.22 -12.03
C ASN A 69 30.97 19.32 -12.83
N LYS A 70 32.26 19.39 -12.57
CA LYS A 70 33.21 18.51 -13.30
C LYS A 70 33.14 17.06 -12.87
N ASP A 71 32.75 16.78 -11.63
CA ASP A 71 32.76 15.41 -11.11
C ASP A 71 31.51 14.61 -11.46
N ILE A 72 30.35 15.25 -11.60
CA ILE A 72 29.11 14.55 -12.00
C ILE A 72 29.21 14.04 -13.45
N PHE A 73 29.78 14.82 -14.34
CA PHE A 73 29.91 14.43 -15.76
C PHE A 73 30.87 13.26 -16.00
N GLN A 74 31.86 13.05 -15.14
CA GLN A 74 32.73 11.85 -15.25
C GLN A 74 32.00 10.57 -14.82
N TYR A 75 30.94 10.67 -14.01
CA TYR A 75 30.09 9.54 -13.64
C TYR A 75 29.00 9.25 -14.70
N ILE A 76 28.56 10.25 -15.44
CA ILE A 76 27.55 10.08 -16.52
C ILE A 76 28.17 9.46 -17.79
N LYS A 77 29.46 9.74 -18.09
CA LYS A 77 30.16 9.13 -19.22
C LYS A 77 30.21 7.60 -19.21
N PRO A 78 30.53 6.91 -18.10
CA PRO A 78 30.48 5.46 -18.02
C PRO A 78 29.10 4.88 -18.28
N ILE A 79 28.07 5.49 -17.71
CA ILE A 79 26.69 5.05 -17.87
C ILE A 79 26.27 5.03 -19.34
N LYS A 80 26.73 6.00 -20.15
CA LYS A 80 26.43 6.08 -21.58
C LYS A 80 27.00 4.91 -22.39
N ASN A 81 28.14 4.38 -21.98
CA ASN A 81 28.83 3.27 -22.69
C ASN A 81 28.36 1.88 -22.21
N GLU A 82 27.75 1.78 -21.03
CA GLU A 82 27.31 0.53 -20.42
C GLU A 82 25.81 0.24 -20.62
N LEU A 83 25.02 1.25 -21.04
CA LEU A 83 23.59 1.08 -21.28
C LEU A 83 23.36 0.28 -22.58
N ASN A 84 23.11 -1.01 -22.43
CA ASN A 84 22.60 -1.83 -23.52
C ASN A 84 21.10 -1.51 -23.73
N LEU A 85 20.82 -0.60 -24.66
CA LEU A 85 19.44 -0.13 -24.96
C LEU A 85 18.56 -1.22 -25.59
N THR A 86 19.09 -2.40 -25.83
CA THR A 86 18.30 -3.58 -26.24
C THR A 86 17.71 -4.32 -25.04
N ASP A 87 18.13 -3.99 -23.82
CA ASP A 87 17.56 -4.56 -22.62
C ASP A 87 16.22 -3.88 -22.28
N ASP A 88 15.14 -4.62 -22.47
CA ASP A 88 13.78 -4.16 -22.19
C ASP A 88 13.53 -3.84 -20.71
N LYS A 89 14.44 -4.21 -19.80
CA LYS A 89 14.33 -3.99 -18.35
C LYS A 89 15.01 -2.72 -17.84
N LEU A 90 15.61 -1.92 -18.71
CA LEU A 90 16.29 -0.67 -18.30
C LEU A 90 15.37 0.35 -17.63
N GLY A 91 14.06 0.27 -17.85
CA GLY A 91 13.07 1.09 -17.17
C GLY A 91 12.80 0.68 -15.72
N ALA A 92 13.14 -0.56 -15.33
CA ALA A 92 12.91 -1.11 -14.01
C ALA A 92 13.79 -0.46 -12.93
N TYR A 93 13.53 -0.77 -11.66
CA TYR A 93 14.45 -0.38 -10.58
C TYR A 93 15.78 -1.16 -10.68
N SER A 94 16.87 -0.56 -10.20
CA SER A 94 18.25 -1.02 -10.46
C SER A 94 18.57 -2.45 -9.99
N SER A 95 17.91 -2.93 -8.93
CA SER A 95 18.09 -4.28 -8.38
C SER A 95 16.93 -5.22 -8.74
N PHE A 96 16.30 -5.01 -9.89
CA PHE A 96 15.18 -5.84 -10.35
C PHE A 96 15.62 -7.28 -10.65
N GLU A 97 16.77 -7.44 -11.30
CA GLU A 97 17.29 -8.75 -11.62
C GLU A 97 17.61 -9.57 -10.35
N GLY A 98 17.22 -10.84 -10.37
CA GLY A 98 17.32 -11.74 -9.22
C GLY A 98 16.20 -11.60 -8.19
N SER A 99 15.35 -10.57 -8.29
CA SER A 99 14.17 -10.41 -7.44
C SER A 99 13.11 -11.49 -7.72
N PRO A 100 12.16 -11.74 -6.80
CA PRO A 100 11.03 -12.61 -7.09
C PRO A 100 10.23 -12.19 -8.33
N LEU A 101 10.02 -10.89 -8.52
CA LEU A 101 9.28 -10.36 -9.67
C LEU A 101 9.99 -10.62 -10.99
N SER A 102 11.33 -10.59 -11.04
CA SER A 102 12.09 -10.92 -12.25
C SER A 102 11.94 -12.38 -12.67
N LYS A 103 11.60 -13.24 -11.70
CA LYS A 103 11.28 -14.66 -11.91
C LYS A 103 9.79 -14.90 -12.15
N GLY A 104 8.99 -13.84 -12.20
CA GLY A 104 7.55 -13.93 -12.33
C GLY A 104 6.82 -14.42 -11.07
N LEU A 105 7.47 -14.36 -9.91
CA LEU A 105 6.85 -14.74 -8.64
C LEU A 105 6.22 -13.52 -7.99
N PHE A 106 4.89 -13.55 -7.88
CA PHE A 106 4.11 -12.54 -7.18
C PHE A 106 3.97 -12.88 -5.71
N GLN A 107 3.48 -11.96 -4.90
CA GLN A 107 3.39 -12.15 -3.46
C GLN A 107 2.54 -13.36 -3.06
N PHE A 108 1.44 -13.60 -3.75
CA PHE A 108 0.59 -14.77 -3.50
C PHE A 108 1.27 -16.09 -3.89
N ASP A 109 2.14 -16.11 -4.93
CA ASP A 109 2.94 -17.29 -5.27
C ASP A 109 3.90 -17.64 -4.14
N LEU A 110 4.53 -16.61 -3.54
CA LEU A 110 5.45 -16.79 -2.39
C LEU A 110 4.75 -17.32 -1.13
N TRP A 111 3.45 -17.04 -0.99
CA TRP A 111 2.63 -17.55 0.11
C TRP A 111 1.99 -18.91 -0.18
N GLY A 112 2.13 -19.44 -1.40
CA GLY A 112 1.47 -20.67 -1.83
C GLY A 112 -0.04 -20.51 -2.04
N GLU A 113 -0.50 -19.26 -2.23
CA GLU A 113 -1.90 -18.92 -2.45
C GLU A 113 -2.21 -18.74 -3.94
N LYS A 114 -3.47 -18.89 -4.30
CA LYS A 114 -3.94 -18.61 -5.66
C LYS A 114 -4.62 -17.26 -5.74
N ALA A 115 -4.24 -16.49 -6.76
CA ALA A 115 -4.98 -15.29 -7.12
C ALA A 115 -6.38 -15.64 -7.62
N SER A 116 -7.33 -14.71 -7.49
CA SER A 116 -8.66 -14.87 -8.06
C SER A 116 -8.65 -14.70 -9.58
N SER A 117 -9.75 -15.08 -10.22
CA SER A 117 -9.98 -14.83 -11.66
C SER A 117 -10.45 -13.41 -11.98
N ARG A 118 -10.43 -12.48 -11.01
CA ARG A 118 -10.90 -11.10 -11.19
C ARG A 118 -10.00 -10.27 -12.12
N TYR A 119 -8.73 -10.62 -12.19
CA TYR A 119 -7.71 -9.91 -12.97
C TYR A 119 -6.90 -10.86 -13.82
N ASP A 120 -6.37 -10.36 -14.93
CA ASP A 120 -5.49 -11.12 -15.82
C ASP A 120 -4.03 -11.08 -15.28
N TRP A 121 -3.79 -11.91 -14.28
CA TRP A 121 -2.48 -12.05 -13.64
C TRP A 121 -1.44 -12.65 -14.58
N GLU A 122 -1.85 -13.51 -15.52
CA GLU A 122 -0.92 -14.17 -16.43
C GLU A 122 -0.34 -13.19 -17.47
N THR A 123 -1.17 -12.33 -18.03
CA THR A 123 -0.69 -11.27 -18.92
C THR A 123 0.22 -10.31 -18.17
N LEU A 124 -0.18 -9.87 -16.96
CA LEU A 124 0.66 -9.00 -16.14
C LEU A 124 2.01 -9.65 -15.81
N ARG A 125 2.03 -10.95 -15.49
CA ARG A 125 3.25 -11.73 -15.21
C ARG A 125 4.24 -11.67 -16.38
N LYS A 126 3.75 -11.88 -17.60
CA LYS A 126 4.59 -11.80 -18.81
C LYS A 126 5.21 -10.41 -18.99
N TYR A 127 4.41 -9.37 -18.84
CA TYR A 127 4.90 -7.99 -18.93
C TYR A 127 5.91 -7.63 -17.83
N VAL A 128 5.67 -8.08 -16.60
CA VAL A 128 6.61 -7.87 -15.48
C VAL A 128 7.93 -8.58 -15.72
N ILE A 129 7.93 -9.81 -16.22
CA ILE A 129 9.16 -10.54 -16.57
C ILE A 129 9.91 -9.82 -17.70
N GLN A 130 9.21 -9.32 -18.70
CA GLN A 130 9.79 -8.71 -19.88
C GLN A 130 10.35 -7.30 -19.60
N TYR A 131 9.54 -6.43 -18.98
CA TYR A 131 9.85 -5.01 -18.85
C TYR A 131 10.20 -4.58 -17.42
N GLY A 132 10.05 -5.48 -16.45
CA GLY A 132 10.24 -5.19 -15.03
C GLY A 132 9.17 -4.25 -14.45
N VAL A 133 9.46 -3.75 -13.27
CA VAL A 133 8.65 -2.75 -12.56
C VAL A 133 9.51 -1.59 -12.09
N ARG A 134 8.94 -0.38 -12.04
CA ARG A 134 9.66 0.83 -11.67
C ARG A 134 9.99 0.91 -10.18
N ASN A 135 9.13 0.34 -9.34
CA ASN A 135 9.21 0.44 -7.88
C ASN A 135 9.47 -0.93 -7.26
N SER A 136 10.46 -1.04 -6.40
CA SER A 136 10.77 -2.29 -5.67
C SER A 136 9.76 -2.61 -4.57
N LEU A 137 9.14 -1.58 -3.98
CA LEU A 137 8.11 -1.69 -2.95
C LEU A 137 6.86 -0.95 -3.44
N LEU A 138 5.70 -1.58 -3.32
CA LEU A 138 4.45 -1.07 -3.89
C LEU A 138 3.44 -0.67 -2.83
N VAL A 139 3.23 -1.50 -1.82
CA VAL A 139 2.17 -1.32 -0.83
C VAL A 139 2.73 -1.55 0.57
N ALA A 140 2.46 -0.63 1.46
CA ALA A 140 2.82 -0.73 2.87
C ALA A 140 1.62 -0.27 3.72
N PRO A 141 0.80 -1.21 4.25
CA PRO A 141 -0.25 -0.85 5.19
C PRO A 141 0.33 -0.16 6.42
N MET A 142 -0.19 1.02 6.72
CA MET A 142 0.27 1.84 7.85
C MET A 142 -0.61 1.61 9.08
N PRO A 143 -0.11 1.85 10.31
CA PRO A 143 -0.91 1.81 11.53
C PRO A 143 -2.08 2.81 11.54
N THR A 144 -1.98 3.92 10.82
CA THR A 144 -3.01 4.97 10.70
C THR A 144 -3.43 5.61 12.03
N ALA A 145 -2.54 5.65 13.02
CA ALA A 145 -2.83 6.04 14.40
C ALA A 145 -3.52 7.42 14.55
N SER A 146 -3.12 8.41 13.76
CA SER A 146 -3.74 9.75 13.78
C SER A 146 -4.88 9.87 12.77
N THR A 147 -4.71 9.34 11.57
CA THR A 147 -5.68 9.45 10.48
C THR A 147 -6.98 8.72 10.82
N SER A 148 -6.90 7.54 11.44
CA SER A 148 -8.07 6.79 11.88
C SER A 148 -8.89 7.58 12.89
N GLN A 149 -8.25 8.29 13.81
CA GLN A 149 -8.91 9.11 14.81
C GLN A 149 -9.65 10.31 14.20
N ILE A 150 -9.00 11.00 13.25
CA ILE A 150 -9.63 12.12 12.52
C ILE A 150 -10.90 11.65 11.79
N LEU A 151 -10.84 10.47 11.18
CA LEU A 151 -11.98 9.90 10.45
C LEU A 151 -13.00 9.18 11.36
N GLY A 152 -12.70 9.04 12.65
CA GLY A 152 -13.55 8.30 13.60
C GLY A 152 -13.66 6.81 13.29
N ASN A 153 -12.60 6.22 12.76
CA ASN A 153 -12.48 4.80 12.46
C ASN A 153 -11.50 4.11 13.41
N ASN A 154 -11.48 2.77 13.37
CA ASN A 154 -10.43 2.01 14.05
C ASN A 154 -9.10 2.10 13.28
N GLU A 155 -8.02 1.78 13.96
CA GLU A 155 -6.67 1.83 13.40
C GLU A 155 -6.45 0.67 12.43
N CYS A 156 -5.84 0.94 11.27
CA CYS A 156 -5.53 -0.04 10.23
C CYS A 156 -6.79 -0.85 9.82
N PHE A 157 -6.63 -2.16 9.66
CA PHE A 157 -7.72 -3.12 9.42
C PHE A 157 -7.91 -4.07 10.62
N GLU A 158 -7.51 -3.62 11.79
CA GLU A 158 -7.64 -4.40 13.02
C GLU A 158 -9.05 -4.29 13.62
N PRO A 159 -9.50 -5.30 14.38
CA PRO A 159 -10.74 -5.22 15.11
C PRO A 159 -10.65 -4.25 16.29
N TYR A 160 -11.79 -3.81 16.81
CA TYR A 160 -11.81 -3.10 18.09
C TYR A 160 -11.32 -4.03 19.20
N THR A 161 -10.34 -3.59 19.97
CA THR A 161 -9.81 -4.35 21.12
C THR A 161 -10.72 -4.25 22.36
N SER A 162 -11.54 -3.20 22.41
CA SER A 162 -12.53 -2.96 23.46
C SER A 162 -13.67 -2.10 22.91
N ASN A 163 -14.89 -2.36 23.36
CA ASN A 163 -16.05 -1.57 22.93
C ASN A 163 -16.20 -0.25 23.69
N ILE A 164 -15.61 -0.10 24.87
CA ILE A 164 -15.50 1.14 25.63
C ILE A 164 -14.13 1.18 26.29
N TYR A 165 -13.36 2.25 26.07
CA TYR A 165 -12.06 2.44 26.71
C TYR A 165 -11.71 3.92 26.87
N THR A 166 -10.77 4.22 27.76
CA THR A 166 -10.24 5.56 27.94
C THR A 166 -8.97 5.74 27.12
N ARG A 167 -8.97 6.78 26.28
CA ARG A 167 -7.79 7.19 25.51
C ARG A 167 -7.15 8.41 26.16
N ARG A 168 -5.88 8.28 26.50
CA ARG A 168 -5.06 9.39 27.02
C ARG A 168 -4.32 10.08 25.89
N THR A 169 -4.39 11.39 25.85
CA THR A 169 -3.64 12.25 24.93
C THR A 169 -3.03 13.40 25.71
N LEU A 170 -2.19 14.22 25.07
CA LEU A 170 -1.68 15.45 25.67
C LEU A 170 -2.78 16.46 26.04
N ALA A 171 -3.93 16.38 25.38
CA ALA A 171 -5.07 17.26 25.63
C ALA A 171 -6.00 16.76 26.75
N GLY A 172 -5.79 15.54 27.26
CA GLY A 172 -6.61 14.97 28.32
C GLY A 172 -7.00 13.51 28.08
N GLU A 173 -7.96 13.05 28.88
CA GLU A 173 -8.54 11.70 28.79
C GLU A 173 -9.92 11.76 28.13
N PHE A 174 -10.14 10.87 27.17
CA PHE A 174 -11.37 10.80 26.39
C PHE A 174 -11.93 9.37 26.44
N ILE A 175 -13.22 9.25 26.68
CA ILE A 175 -13.91 7.97 26.58
C ILE A 175 -14.24 7.72 25.10
N VAL A 176 -13.74 6.60 24.57
CA VAL A 176 -14.00 6.15 23.21
C VAL A 176 -14.93 4.95 23.25
N VAL A 177 -15.98 4.99 22.43
CA VAL A 177 -17.01 3.96 22.34
C VAL A 177 -17.03 3.39 20.92
N ASN A 178 -17.21 2.08 20.79
CA ASN A 178 -17.48 1.47 19.50
C ASN A 178 -18.85 1.93 18.99
N LYS A 179 -18.84 2.95 18.13
CA LYS A 179 -20.06 3.57 17.58
C LYS A 179 -20.96 2.58 16.82
N HIS A 180 -20.37 1.55 16.22
CA HIS A 180 -21.11 0.55 15.45
C HIS A 180 -21.95 -0.33 16.38
N LEU A 181 -21.31 -0.86 17.43
CA LEU A 181 -22.03 -1.64 18.44
C LEU A 181 -23.11 -0.80 19.11
N MET A 182 -22.80 0.44 19.52
CA MET A 182 -23.78 1.34 20.14
C MET A 182 -25.00 1.59 19.24
N ASN A 183 -24.76 1.86 17.96
CA ASN A 183 -25.84 2.05 16.99
C ASN A 183 -26.70 0.79 16.81
N ASP A 184 -26.11 -0.39 16.79
CA ASP A 184 -26.87 -1.64 16.69
C ASP A 184 -27.69 -1.90 17.96
N LEU A 185 -27.13 -1.65 19.14
CA LEU A 185 -27.85 -1.75 20.41
C LEU A 185 -29.05 -0.77 20.49
N ILE A 186 -28.85 0.45 19.97
CA ILE A 186 -29.94 1.44 19.88
C ILE A 186 -31.05 0.96 18.94
N LYS A 187 -30.69 0.46 17.75
CA LYS A 187 -31.66 -0.05 16.76
C LYS A 187 -32.46 -1.22 17.27
N GLU A 188 -31.86 -2.07 18.09
CA GLU A 188 -32.54 -3.23 18.71
C GLU A 188 -33.25 -2.87 20.02
N ASN A 189 -33.27 -1.58 20.43
CA ASN A 189 -33.83 -1.08 21.70
C ASN A 189 -33.19 -1.74 22.94
N LEU A 190 -31.92 -2.13 22.85
CA LEU A 190 -31.18 -2.76 23.93
C LEU A 190 -30.25 -1.78 24.68
N TRP A 191 -29.98 -0.60 24.12
CA TRP A 191 -29.10 0.39 24.75
C TRP A 191 -29.72 0.95 26.03
N SER A 192 -29.06 0.74 27.18
CA SER A 192 -29.46 1.23 28.49
C SER A 192 -28.21 1.52 29.34
N GLU A 193 -28.42 2.26 30.46
CA GLU A 193 -27.38 2.47 31.48
C GLU A 193 -26.85 1.15 32.04
N GLU A 194 -27.73 0.16 32.21
CA GLU A 194 -27.34 -1.16 32.68
C GLU A 194 -26.40 -1.86 31.69
N ILE A 195 -26.76 -1.87 30.41
CA ILE A 195 -25.88 -2.46 29.36
C ILE A 195 -24.53 -1.72 29.28
N LYS A 196 -24.55 -0.39 29.34
CA LYS A 196 -23.32 0.40 29.39
C LYS A 196 -22.41 0.00 30.55
N ASN A 197 -22.98 -0.09 31.76
CA ASN A 197 -22.23 -0.45 32.96
C ASN A 197 -21.68 -1.89 32.87
N ASN A 198 -22.49 -2.83 32.39
CA ASN A 198 -22.05 -4.20 32.13
C ASN A 198 -20.87 -4.27 31.15
N ILE A 199 -20.90 -3.49 30.07
CA ILE A 199 -19.77 -3.42 29.13
C ILE A 199 -18.50 -2.90 29.84
N ILE A 200 -18.63 -1.86 30.67
CA ILE A 200 -17.51 -1.28 31.42
C ILE A 200 -16.94 -2.28 32.42
N GLU A 201 -17.78 -2.94 33.22
CA GLU A 201 -17.39 -3.96 34.19
C GLU A 201 -16.68 -5.15 33.55
N ASN A 202 -17.12 -5.54 32.35
CA ASN A 202 -16.50 -6.59 31.55
C ASN A 202 -15.34 -6.09 30.67
N LYS A 203 -14.70 -4.97 31.02
CA LYS A 203 -13.53 -4.39 30.32
C LYS A 203 -13.77 -4.15 28.83
N GLY A 204 -14.98 -3.73 28.47
CA GLY A 204 -15.38 -3.46 27.10
C GLY A 204 -15.88 -4.69 26.32
N SER A 205 -15.98 -5.86 26.95
CA SER A 205 -16.52 -7.07 26.33
C SER A 205 -18.05 -7.13 26.47
N VAL A 206 -18.72 -7.63 25.44
CA VAL A 206 -20.17 -7.91 25.43
C VAL A 206 -20.51 -9.39 25.63
N GLN A 207 -19.51 -10.25 25.73
CA GLN A 207 -19.69 -11.70 25.74
C GLN A 207 -20.50 -12.21 26.95
N GLN A 208 -20.37 -11.56 28.10
CA GLN A 208 -21.05 -11.92 29.34
C GLN A 208 -22.47 -11.39 29.46
N ILE A 209 -22.91 -10.52 28.54
CA ILE A 209 -24.23 -9.90 28.59
C ILE A 209 -25.27 -10.89 28.04
N THR A 210 -26.17 -11.37 28.92
CA THR A 210 -27.12 -12.44 28.58
C THR A 210 -28.21 -12.00 27.58
N ASN A 211 -28.61 -10.72 27.61
CA ASN A 211 -29.70 -10.19 26.78
C ASN A 211 -29.28 -9.82 25.35
N LEU A 212 -28.02 -10.06 24.96
CA LEU A 212 -27.57 -9.78 23.61
C LEU A 212 -27.73 -11.00 22.72
N THR A 213 -28.12 -10.75 21.47
CA THR A 213 -28.21 -11.77 20.43
C THR A 213 -26.82 -12.32 20.09
N PRO A 214 -26.72 -13.61 19.68
CA PRO A 214 -25.43 -14.16 19.23
C PRO A 214 -24.78 -13.30 18.12
N HIS A 215 -25.59 -12.77 17.21
CA HIS A 215 -25.12 -11.90 16.14
C HIS A 215 -24.38 -10.63 16.63
N LEU A 216 -24.91 -9.98 17.69
CA LEU A 216 -24.24 -8.82 18.28
C LEU A 216 -22.95 -9.19 19.04
N LYS A 217 -22.88 -10.40 19.60
CA LYS A 217 -21.69 -10.90 20.29
C LYS A 217 -20.54 -11.28 19.33
N GLU A 218 -20.88 -11.73 18.13
CA GLU A 218 -19.90 -12.13 17.11
C GLU A 218 -19.36 -10.93 16.31
N LYS A 219 -20.05 -9.81 16.32
CA LYS A 219 -19.76 -8.62 15.53
C LYS A 219 -18.69 -7.72 16.17
#